data_b1a0be07ff9c377f09de883ccb2b6983
#
_entry.id   b1a0be07ff9c377f09de883ccb2b6983
#
_cell.length_a   1.000
_cell.length_b   1.000
_cell.length_c   1.000
_cell.angle_alpha   90.00
_cell.angle_beta   90.00
_cell.angle_gamma   90.00
#
_symmetry.space_group_name_H-M   'P 1'
#
loop_
_entity.id
_entity.type
_entity.pdbx_description
1 polymer ?
#
loop_
_entity_poly.entity_id
_entity_poly.type
_entity_poly.pdbx_seq_one_letter_code
_entity_poly.pdbx_strand_id
1 'polypeptide(L)'
;MKGGNGLATGTVLWLAFTAVAINITAAVPPAMDSLMTVWLDETQPRDERFSAFDKLYRQFYQQYPDSLLPQLEKLREEAQASNRPLILFEAFNRKGNLLNYQGKNADALLAYDQAGEVAASLGDSLRMGSTIANRGNVYAELGDYLSATQQYTAALRLYESAGYVRGQRNVRMALANVFVLIDNYELGKTYYEDIIVEMGDEGGDRFSGILQMNMGWCEYKLGNMNRAEQLYLTALDLLETADARFHLASCYDNLAALCSDLGRVAEAKKLIEQGLAMHKELGATLEVLKDQLKLAEIQMISDTEGALRSAEAIQVKLLEFAGNETKRDLYELLYRGHKKLGRVNVALDMHERYLVFSDSVQELKNHHLVLRTAYEKEMEHEMFALEMKGRQEKDEMHIQQLQTLLWLILAFMSVVAALVAYIFQNQKKHRLRREQLLAQIEQLRTSRGGQVLVDSKGFELDRERIEASLKRALNETDWNVLNILLKDPTSTNAQIAENACLSVDGIGSSLRRMYVYFSVQETKYKKIALLHKAMNLSAFFEKPMG
;
A
#
# COMPACT_ATOMS: atom_id res chain seq x y z
N MET A 1 20.71 -39.61 -21.88
CA MET A 1 19.58 -39.71 -20.97
C MET A 1 18.76 -38.42 -21.09
N LYS A 2 17.68 -38.45 -21.84
CA LYS A 2 16.82 -37.28 -22.04
C LYS A 2 15.64 -37.42 -21.07
N GLY A 3 15.60 -36.59 -20.06
CA GLY A 3 14.47 -36.49 -19.14
C GLY A 3 13.33 -35.78 -19.83
N GLY A 4 12.21 -36.49 -20.01
CA GLY A 4 10.97 -35.91 -20.48
C GLY A 4 10.28 -35.15 -19.34
N ASN A 5 9.99 -33.90 -19.57
CA ASN A 5 9.22 -33.06 -18.67
C ASN A 5 7.73 -33.42 -18.81
N GLY A 6 7.19 -34.14 -17.84
CA GLY A 6 5.75 -34.31 -17.69
C GLY A 6 5.17 -33.11 -16.92
N LEU A 7 4.47 -32.23 -17.62
CA LEU A 7 3.68 -31.17 -17.01
C LEU A 7 2.42 -31.77 -16.38
N ALA A 8 2.27 -31.58 -15.09
CA ALA A 8 1.06 -31.92 -14.37
C ALA A 8 -0.11 -31.04 -14.85
N THR A 9 -1.13 -31.65 -15.37
CA THR A 9 -2.32 -30.94 -15.84
C THR A 9 -3.48 -31.14 -14.89
N GLY A 10 -3.61 -30.28 -13.90
CA GLY A 10 -4.90 -30.02 -13.28
C GLY A 10 -5.75 -29.18 -14.24
N THR A 11 -6.97 -29.58 -14.45
CA THR A 11 -7.90 -29.10 -15.50
C THR A 11 -8.39 -27.65 -15.31
N VAL A 12 -7.76 -26.81 -14.50
CA VAL A 12 -8.29 -25.49 -14.15
C VAL A 12 -7.33 -24.36 -14.40
N LEU A 13 -6.08 -24.66 -14.68
CA LEU A 13 -5.08 -23.61 -14.77
C LEU A 13 -4.63 -23.39 -16.19
N TRP A 14 -5.10 -22.31 -16.74
CA TRP A 14 -4.73 -21.82 -18.03
C TRP A 14 -3.28 -21.31 -18.03
N LEU A 15 -2.33 -22.24 -18.13
CA LEU A 15 -0.97 -22.01 -18.58
C LEU A 15 -0.56 -23.09 -19.61
N ALA A 16 -1.49 -23.94 -20.06
CA ALA A 16 -1.20 -24.91 -21.10
C ALA A 16 -1.42 -24.29 -22.47
N PHE A 17 -0.44 -23.59 -22.97
CA PHE A 17 -0.28 -23.48 -24.42
C PHE A 17 0.25 -24.83 -24.93
N THR A 18 -0.65 -25.73 -25.26
CA THR A 18 -0.26 -26.92 -26.04
C THR A 18 0.02 -26.44 -27.48
N ALA A 19 1.30 -26.30 -27.80
CA ALA A 19 1.72 -26.17 -29.19
C ALA A 19 1.38 -27.48 -29.90
N VAL A 20 0.22 -27.54 -30.53
CA VAL A 20 -0.05 -28.52 -31.58
C VAL A 20 0.77 -28.10 -32.79
N ALA A 21 1.93 -28.72 -32.99
CA ALA A 21 2.67 -28.63 -34.24
C ALA A 21 1.88 -29.34 -35.32
N ILE A 22 0.84 -28.68 -35.86
CA ILE A 22 0.27 -29.03 -37.12
C ILE A 22 1.19 -28.42 -38.18
N ASN A 23 2.13 -29.21 -38.70
CA ASN A 23 2.84 -28.91 -39.91
C ASN A 23 1.85 -29.00 -41.12
N ILE A 24 0.95 -28.04 -41.16
CA ILE A 24 0.27 -27.69 -42.40
C ILE A 24 1.07 -26.47 -42.92
N THR A 25 1.71 -26.61 -44.06
CA THR A 25 2.16 -25.47 -44.88
C THR A 25 0.91 -24.70 -45.32
N ALA A 26 0.20 -24.10 -44.40
CA ALA A 26 -0.90 -23.21 -44.69
C ALA A 26 -0.30 -21.98 -45.37
N ALA A 27 -0.83 -21.63 -46.55
CA ALA A 27 -0.48 -20.39 -47.21
C ALA A 27 -0.64 -19.23 -46.22
N VAL A 28 0.36 -18.36 -46.15
CA VAL A 28 0.34 -17.17 -45.28
C VAL A 28 -0.96 -16.40 -45.55
N PRO A 29 -1.76 -16.07 -44.55
CA PRO A 29 -3.02 -15.36 -44.76
C PRO A 29 -2.78 -14.04 -45.51
N PRO A 30 -3.63 -13.65 -46.48
CA PRO A 30 -3.47 -12.39 -47.21
C PRO A 30 -3.34 -11.16 -46.31
N ALA A 31 -4.02 -11.16 -45.18
CA ALA A 31 -3.92 -10.10 -44.19
C ALA A 31 -2.52 -10.04 -43.53
N MET A 32 -1.90 -11.19 -43.25
CA MET A 32 -0.53 -11.27 -42.73
C MET A 32 0.47 -10.77 -43.79
N ASP A 33 0.31 -11.19 -45.05
CA ASP A 33 1.18 -10.79 -46.13
C ASP A 33 1.11 -9.27 -46.38
N SER A 34 -0.08 -8.69 -46.37
CA SER A 34 -0.28 -7.24 -46.50
C SER A 34 0.42 -6.45 -45.38
N LEU A 35 0.28 -6.87 -44.12
CA LEU A 35 0.95 -6.22 -42.97
C LEU A 35 2.48 -6.40 -43.03
N MET A 36 2.95 -7.57 -43.46
CA MET A 36 4.37 -7.87 -43.65
C MET A 36 4.98 -6.99 -44.76
N THR A 37 4.26 -6.78 -45.85
CA THR A 37 4.68 -5.89 -46.94
C THR A 37 4.90 -4.46 -46.43
N VAL A 38 3.97 -3.91 -45.68
CA VAL A 38 4.12 -2.55 -45.08
C VAL A 38 5.28 -2.50 -44.09
N TRP A 39 5.43 -3.54 -43.24
CA TRP A 39 6.51 -3.63 -42.29
C TRP A 39 7.89 -3.65 -42.93
N LEU A 40 8.04 -4.39 -44.03
CA LEU A 40 9.31 -4.59 -44.72
C LEU A 40 9.68 -3.48 -45.70
N ASP A 41 8.72 -2.63 -46.10
CA ASP A 41 8.94 -1.53 -47.05
C ASP A 41 9.68 -0.37 -46.36
N GLU A 42 10.98 -0.28 -46.56
CA GLU A 42 11.85 0.76 -45.97
C GLU A 42 11.55 2.17 -46.52
N THR A 43 10.76 2.31 -47.60
CA THR A 43 10.32 3.60 -48.12
C THR A 43 9.20 4.24 -47.29
N GLN A 44 8.47 3.43 -46.52
CA GLN A 44 7.40 3.88 -45.64
C GLN A 44 7.96 4.57 -44.35
N PRO A 45 7.22 5.54 -43.79
CA PRO A 45 7.58 6.13 -42.51
C PRO A 45 7.72 5.06 -41.40
N ARG A 46 8.76 5.20 -40.57
CA ARG A 46 9.05 4.21 -39.50
C ARG A 46 7.86 3.96 -38.57
N ASP A 47 7.11 5.01 -38.20
CA ASP A 47 5.98 4.87 -37.30
C ASP A 47 4.83 4.07 -37.93
N GLU A 48 4.63 4.15 -39.25
CA GLU A 48 3.67 3.33 -39.98
C GLU A 48 4.13 1.87 -40.02
N ARG A 49 5.42 1.63 -40.26
CA ARG A 49 6.02 0.30 -40.24
C ARG A 49 5.89 -0.34 -38.86
N PHE A 50 6.19 0.38 -37.80
CA PHE A 50 6.03 -0.12 -36.43
C PHE A 50 4.56 -0.40 -36.08
N SER A 51 3.64 0.43 -36.52
CA SER A 51 2.20 0.18 -36.39
C SER A 51 1.75 -1.08 -37.14
N ALA A 52 2.24 -1.28 -38.37
CA ALA A 52 1.96 -2.49 -39.12
C ALA A 52 2.52 -3.74 -38.45
N PHE A 53 3.74 -3.66 -37.89
CA PHE A 53 4.34 -4.75 -37.11
C PHE A 53 3.56 -5.04 -35.82
N ASP A 54 3.08 -4.01 -35.11
CA ASP A 54 2.26 -4.21 -33.90
C ASP A 54 0.97 -5.00 -34.23
N LYS A 55 0.28 -4.63 -35.31
CA LYS A 55 -0.90 -5.36 -35.79
C LYS A 55 -0.55 -6.79 -36.20
N LEU A 56 0.54 -6.94 -36.97
CA LEU A 56 1.04 -8.23 -37.42
C LEU A 56 1.31 -9.16 -36.21
N TYR A 57 2.06 -8.69 -35.22
CA TYR A 57 2.37 -9.46 -34.01
C TYR A 57 1.08 -9.85 -33.29
N ARG A 58 0.21 -8.89 -32.95
CA ARG A 58 -1.02 -9.15 -32.17
C ARG A 58 -1.95 -10.15 -32.82
N GLN A 59 -2.04 -10.15 -34.17
CA GLN A 59 -2.97 -11.02 -34.87
C GLN A 59 -2.42 -12.42 -35.12
N PHE A 60 -1.10 -12.58 -35.28
CA PHE A 60 -0.53 -13.80 -35.85
C PHE A 60 0.52 -14.49 -34.97
N TYR A 61 0.87 -13.98 -33.79
CA TYR A 61 1.97 -14.52 -32.96
C TYR A 61 1.75 -15.98 -32.51
N GLN A 62 0.50 -16.39 -32.33
CA GLN A 62 0.18 -17.78 -31.96
C GLN A 62 0.21 -18.73 -33.14
N GLN A 63 -0.19 -18.25 -34.33
CA GLN A 63 -0.35 -19.09 -35.50
C GLN A 63 0.94 -19.23 -36.32
N TYR A 64 1.77 -18.18 -36.34
CA TYR A 64 2.97 -18.10 -37.16
C TYR A 64 4.20 -17.61 -36.37
N PRO A 65 4.54 -18.25 -35.21
CA PRO A 65 5.64 -17.80 -34.37
C PRO A 65 6.99 -17.79 -35.07
N ASP A 66 7.30 -18.82 -35.87
CA ASP A 66 8.57 -18.94 -36.57
C ASP A 66 8.77 -17.84 -37.65
N SER A 67 7.68 -17.36 -38.24
CA SER A 67 7.73 -16.25 -39.22
C SER A 67 7.94 -14.90 -38.54
N LEU A 68 7.52 -14.74 -37.28
CA LEU A 68 7.61 -13.48 -36.53
C LEU A 68 8.93 -13.30 -35.78
N LEU A 69 9.61 -14.38 -35.40
CA LEU A 69 10.87 -14.30 -34.65
C LEU A 69 11.96 -13.50 -35.42
N PRO A 70 12.22 -13.70 -36.71
CA PRO A 70 13.15 -12.87 -37.48
C PRO A 70 12.72 -11.40 -37.58
N GLN A 71 11.41 -11.15 -37.58
CA GLN A 71 10.88 -9.78 -37.65
C GLN A 71 11.05 -9.02 -36.34
N LEU A 72 10.99 -9.71 -35.19
CA LEU A 72 11.33 -9.14 -33.88
C LEU A 72 12.79 -8.77 -33.79
N GLU A 73 13.69 -9.56 -34.40
CA GLU A 73 15.11 -9.23 -34.48
C GLU A 73 15.35 -7.98 -35.33
N LYS A 74 14.72 -7.87 -36.51
CA LYS A 74 14.75 -6.65 -37.32
C LYS A 74 14.22 -5.43 -36.57
N LEU A 75 13.10 -5.58 -35.82
CA LEU A 75 12.53 -4.51 -34.98
C LEU A 75 13.53 -4.06 -33.92
N ARG A 76 14.23 -5.01 -33.27
CA ARG A 76 15.26 -4.74 -32.27
C ARG A 76 16.40 -3.90 -32.87
N GLU A 77 16.91 -4.32 -34.03
CA GLU A 77 18.01 -3.63 -34.72
C GLU A 77 17.63 -2.20 -35.11
N GLU A 78 16.46 -2.01 -35.69
CA GLU A 78 15.95 -0.70 -36.06
C GLU A 78 15.69 0.21 -34.86
N ALA A 79 15.17 -0.35 -33.77
CA ALA A 79 14.95 0.38 -32.52
C ALA A 79 16.27 0.84 -31.88
N GLN A 80 17.28 -0.03 -31.90
CA GLN A 80 18.60 0.28 -31.39
C GLN A 80 19.30 1.34 -32.25
N ALA A 81 19.31 1.19 -33.57
CA ALA A 81 19.90 2.15 -34.51
C ALA A 81 19.24 3.54 -34.48
N SER A 82 17.93 3.59 -34.17
CA SER A 82 17.16 4.84 -34.07
C SER A 82 17.06 5.42 -32.67
N ASN A 83 17.76 4.83 -31.68
CA ASN A 83 17.73 5.21 -30.26
C ASN A 83 16.29 5.32 -29.70
N ARG A 84 15.45 4.30 -29.95
CA ARG A 84 14.07 4.22 -29.46
C ARG A 84 13.94 3.15 -28.36
N PRO A 85 14.28 3.45 -27.12
CA PRO A 85 14.35 2.45 -26.06
C PRO A 85 13.01 1.80 -25.73
N LEU A 86 11.88 2.50 -25.90
CA LEU A 86 10.55 1.91 -25.69
C LEU A 86 10.23 0.82 -26.72
N ILE A 87 10.62 1.02 -27.99
CA ILE A 87 10.44 0.02 -29.05
C ILE A 87 11.42 -1.14 -28.85
N LEU A 88 12.63 -0.83 -28.39
CA LEU A 88 13.63 -1.85 -28.04
C LEU A 88 13.12 -2.76 -26.91
N PHE A 89 12.52 -2.18 -25.86
CA PHE A 89 11.83 -2.93 -24.81
C PHE A 89 10.76 -3.86 -25.38
N GLU A 90 9.86 -3.33 -26.21
CA GLU A 90 8.79 -4.12 -26.84
C GLU A 90 9.35 -5.27 -27.69
N ALA A 91 10.42 -5.03 -28.44
CA ALA A 91 11.05 -6.07 -29.25
C ALA A 91 11.56 -7.24 -28.39
N PHE A 92 12.27 -6.96 -27.30
CA PHE A 92 12.76 -7.99 -26.38
C PHE A 92 11.62 -8.68 -25.64
N ASN A 93 10.67 -7.93 -25.11
CA ASN A 93 9.54 -8.48 -24.34
C ASN A 93 8.67 -9.40 -25.22
N ARG A 94 8.36 -9.00 -26.46
CA ARG A 94 7.63 -9.81 -27.41
C ARG A 94 8.41 -11.03 -27.89
N LYS A 95 9.73 -10.91 -28.05
CA LYS A 95 10.61 -12.04 -28.32
C LYS A 95 10.54 -13.06 -27.20
N GLY A 96 10.60 -12.61 -25.93
CA GLY A 96 10.41 -13.46 -24.76
C GLY A 96 9.06 -14.18 -24.77
N ASN A 97 7.96 -13.46 -25.02
CA ASN A 97 6.62 -14.05 -25.11
C ASN A 97 6.53 -15.12 -26.21
N LEU A 98 7.14 -14.86 -27.37
CA LEU A 98 7.10 -15.78 -28.51
C LEU A 98 7.92 -17.05 -28.23
N LEU A 99 9.12 -16.90 -27.66
CA LEU A 99 9.99 -18.01 -27.27
C LEU A 99 9.35 -18.86 -26.16
N ASN A 100 8.73 -18.21 -25.19
CA ASN A 100 7.97 -18.91 -24.15
C ASN A 100 6.82 -19.73 -24.74
N TYR A 101 6.05 -19.12 -25.64
CA TYR A 101 4.99 -19.81 -26.36
C TYR A 101 5.50 -21.06 -27.13
N GLN A 102 6.73 -21.02 -27.65
CA GLN A 102 7.40 -22.14 -28.29
C GLN A 102 8.03 -23.16 -27.32
N GLY A 103 7.93 -22.95 -26.01
CA GLY A 103 8.57 -23.78 -24.99
C GLY A 103 10.11 -23.59 -24.92
N LYS A 104 10.66 -22.56 -25.56
CA LYS A 104 12.08 -22.22 -25.53
C LYS A 104 12.39 -21.37 -24.31
N ASN A 105 12.17 -21.93 -23.12
CA ASN A 105 12.11 -21.22 -21.85
C ASN A 105 13.42 -20.52 -21.49
N ALA A 106 14.58 -21.12 -21.75
CA ALA A 106 15.88 -20.49 -21.49
C ALA A 106 16.09 -19.22 -22.33
N ASP A 107 15.76 -19.28 -23.61
CA ASP A 107 15.87 -18.14 -24.51
C ASP A 107 14.85 -17.05 -24.17
N ALA A 108 13.65 -17.45 -23.72
CA ALA A 108 12.62 -16.53 -23.24
C ALA A 108 13.08 -15.73 -22.02
N LEU A 109 13.67 -16.40 -21.02
CA LEU A 109 14.24 -15.74 -19.83
C LEU A 109 15.31 -14.73 -20.23
N LEU A 110 16.22 -15.08 -21.14
CA LEU A 110 17.25 -14.17 -21.64
C LEU A 110 16.65 -12.93 -22.32
N ALA A 111 15.61 -13.11 -23.13
CA ALA A 111 14.93 -12.00 -23.78
C ALA A 111 14.21 -11.08 -22.77
N TYR A 112 13.61 -11.65 -21.74
CA TYR A 112 13.01 -10.85 -20.67
C TYR A 112 14.07 -10.12 -19.81
N ASP A 113 15.23 -10.72 -19.57
CA ASP A 113 16.32 -10.03 -18.88
C ASP A 113 16.79 -8.80 -19.68
N GLN A 114 16.97 -8.94 -21.00
CA GLN A 114 17.28 -7.81 -21.88
C GLN A 114 16.19 -6.73 -21.88
N ALA A 115 14.92 -7.12 -21.88
CA ALA A 115 13.80 -6.17 -21.74
C ALA A 115 13.85 -5.45 -20.38
N GLY A 116 14.14 -6.18 -19.31
CA GLY A 116 14.28 -5.64 -17.94
C GLY A 116 15.41 -4.62 -17.82
N GLU A 117 16.57 -4.87 -18.46
CA GLU A 117 17.68 -3.92 -18.51
C GLU A 117 17.29 -2.61 -19.19
N VAL A 118 16.56 -2.69 -20.31
CA VAL A 118 16.04 -1.51 -21.00
C VAL A 118 15.04 -0.76 -20.10
N ALA A 119 14.11 -1.46 -19.46
CA ALA A 119 13.12 -0.86 -18.58
C ALA A 119 13.79 -0.17 -17.36
N ALA A 120 14.82 -0.80 -16.79
CA ALA A 120 15.62 -0.24 -15.70
C ALA A 120 16.36 1.04 -16.13
N SER A 121 16.95 1.05 -17.33
CA SER A 121 17.62 2.24 -17.87
C SER A 121 16.67 3.43 -18.07
N LEU A 122 15.38 3.16 -18.27
CA LEU A 122 14.31 4.16 -18.39
C LEU A 122 13.71 4.58 -17.03
N GLY A 123 14.04 3.88 -15.94
CA GLY A 123 13.39 4.05 -14.65
C GLY A 123 11.89 3.66 -14.68
N ASP A 124 11.48 2.80 -15.61
CA ASP A 124 10.09 2.44 -15.84
C ASP A 124 9.69 1.20 -15.01
N SER A 125 9.18 1.46 -13.80
CA SER A 125 8.74 0.42 -12.87
C SER A 125 7.62 -0.47 -13.43
N LEU A 126 6.73 0.06 -14.29
CA LEU A 126 5.66 -0.74 -14.89
C LEU A 126 6.20 -1.77 -15.88
N ARG A 127 7.17 -1.37 -16.72
CA ARG A 127 7.83 -2.28 -17.65
C ARG A 127 8.73 -3.27 -16.93
N MET A 128 9.42 -2.84 -15.88
CA MET A 128 10.17 -3.75 -15.01
C MET A 128 9.25 -4.81 -14.39
N GLY A 129 8.10 -4.39 -13.82
CA GLY A 129 7.10 -5.31 -13.28
C GLY A 129 6.58 -6.29 -14.33
N SER A 130 6.37 -5.85 -15.58
CA SER A 130 5.92 -6.70 -16.68
C SER A 130 6.94 -7.79 -17.04
N THR A 131 8.22 -7.45 -17.15
CA THR A 131 9.28 -8.45 -17.44
C THR A 131 9.45 -9.46 -16.33
N ILE A 132 9.39 -9.00 -15.06
CA ILE A 132 9.48 -9.87 -13.89
C ILE A 132 8.27 -10.81 -13.85
N ALA A 133 7.05 -10.32 -14.08
CA ALA A 133 5.85 -11.16 -14.15
C ALA A 133 5.93 -12.21 -15.27
N ASN A 134 6.43 -11.83 -16.45
CA ASN A 134 6.62 -12.74 -17.57
C ASN A 134 7.67 -13.83 -17.26
N ARG A 135 8.74 -13.50 -16.54
CA ARG A 135 9.70 -14.50 -16.03
C ARG A 135 9.02 -15.46 -15.05
N GLY A 136 8.14 -14.93 -14.19
CA GLY A 136 7.30 -15.75 -13.30
C GLY A 136 6.48 -16.78 -14.07
N ASN A 137 5.88 -16.39 -15.21
CA ASN A 137 5.15 -17.31 -16.08
C ASN A 137 6.06 -18.44 -16.58
N VAL A 138 7.26 -18.13 -17.05
CA VAL A 138 8.24 -19.14 -17.50
C VAL A 138 8.61 -20.13 -16.38
N TYR A 139 8.89 -19.62 -15.18
CA TYR A 139 9.19 -20.49 -14.04
C TYR A 139 8.00 -21.38 -13.66
N ALA A 140 6.77 -20.84 -13.69
CA ALA A 140 5.57 -21.63 -13.45
C ALA A 140 5.39 -22.75 -14.49
N GLU A 141 5.64 -22.49 -15.77
CA GLU A 141 5.61 -23.48 -16.84
C GLU A 141 6.69 -24.56 -16.69
N LEU A 142 7.86 -24.20 -16.16
CA LEU A 142 8.92 -25.13 -15.82
C LEU A 142 8.63 -25.96 -14.56
N GLY A 143 7.56 -25.65 -13.83
CA GLY A 143 7.24 -26.29 -12.54
C GLY A 143 8.09 -25.78 -11.37
N ASP A 144 8.90 -24.73 -11.59
CA ASP A 144 9.63 -24.04 -10.52
C ASP A 144 8.71 -23.01 -9.86
N TYR A 145 7.77 -23.52 -9.09
CA TYR A 145 6.74 -22.70 -8.45
C TYR A 145 7.29 -21.76 -7.38
N LEU A 146 8.42 -22.10 -6.76
CA LEU A 146 9.08 -21.20 -5.82
C LEU A 146 9.62 -19.95 -6.52
N SER A 147 10.41 -20.14 -7.57
CA SER A 147 10.91 -19.01 -8.36
C SER A 147 9.77 -18.21 -8.99
N ALA A 148 8.72 -18.87 -9.50
CA ALA A 148 7.54 -18.21 -10.04
C ALA A 148 6.90 -17.28 -9.01
N THR A 149 6.68 -17.76 -7.78
CA THR A 149 6.09 -16.99 -6.69
C THR A 149 6.94 -15.79 -6.31
N GLN A 150 8.26 -15.95 -6.22
CA GLN A 150 9.19 -14.85 -5.94
C GLN A 150 9.14 -13.76 -7.02
N GLN A 151 9.12 -14.16 -8.31
CA GLN A 151 9.01 -13.21 -9.42
C GLN A 151 7.66 -12.48 -9.37
N TYR A 152 6.55 -13.18 -9.17
CA TYR A 152 5.23 -12.55 -9.08
C TYR A 152 5.13 -11.59 -7.89
N THR A 153 5.66 -11.96 -6.73
CA THR A 153 5.67 -11.09 -5.55
C THR A 153 6.50 -9.82 -5.82
N ALA A 154 7.66 -9.94 -6.49
CA ALA A 154 8.47 -8.79 -6.86
C ALA A 154 7.73 -7.87 -7.88
N ALA A 155 7.05 -8.44 -8.88
CA ALA A 155 6.26 -7.69 -9.84
C ALA A 155 5.06 -6.98 -9.17
N LEU A 156 4.39 -7.64 -8.22
CA LEU A 156 3.28 -7.09 -7.46
C LEU A 156 3.70 -5.84 -6.69
N ARG A 157 4.83 -5.89 -5.96
CA ARG A 157 5.39 -4.72 -5.24
C ARG A 157 5.65 -3.53 -6.16
N LEU A 158 6.16 -3.76 -7.37
CA LEU A 158 6.38 -2.71 -8.36
C LEU A 158 5.06 -2.11 -8.84
N TYR A 159 4.06 -2.93 -9.12
CA TYR A 159 2.75 -2.47 -9.55
C TYR A 159 1.98 -1.74 -8.44
N GLU A 160 2.13 -2.16 -7.18
CA GLU A 160 1.57 -1.48 -6.01
C GLU A 160 2.19 -0.09 -5.84
N SER A 161 3.52 0.00 -5.89
CA SER A 161 4.24 1.28 -5.79
C SER A 161 3.89 2.25 -6.91
N ALA A 162 3.57 1.72 -8.10
CA ALA A 162 3.17 2.51 -9.27
C ALA A 162 1.66 2.77 -9.37
N GLY A 163 0.84 2.22 -8.47
CA GLY A 163 -0.62 2.32 -8.52
C GLY A 163 -1.27 1.64 -9.74
N TYR A 164 -0.59 0.63 -10.34
CA TYR A 164 -1.08 -0.05 -11.55
C TYR A 164 -2.00 -1.22 -11.22
N VAL A 165 -3.26 -0.93 -10.93
CA VAL A 165 -4.29 -1.89 -10.48
C VAL A 165 -4.46 -3.09 -11.43
N ARG A 166 -4.46 -2.88 -12.74
CA ARG A 166 -4.60 -3.98 -13.71
C ARG A 166 -3.44 -4.98 -13.62
N GLY A 167 -2.22 -4.48 -13.45
CA GLY A 167 -1.03 -5.32 -13.28
C GLY A 167 -1.08 -6.11 -11.98
N GLN A 168 -1.50 -5.47 -10.88
CA GLN A 168 -1.68 -6.12 -9.58
C GLN A 168 -2.67 -7.28 -9.69
N ARG A 169 -3.85 -7.08 -10.30
CA ARG A 169 -4.85 -8.13 -10.51
C ARG A 169 -4.32 -9.32 -11.31
N ASN A 170 -3.62 -9.05 -12.41
CA ASN A 170 -3.05 -10.11 -13.25
C ASN A 170 -2.02 -10.96 -12.48
N VAL A 171 -1.15 -10.32 -11.72
CA VAL A 171 -0.10 -11.01 -10.94
C VAL A 171 -0.71 -11.75 -9.75
N ARG A 172 -1.69 -11.18 -9.04
CA ARG A 172 -2.42 -11.89 -7.97
C ARG A 172 -3.14 -13.13 -8.51
N MET A 173 -3.73 -13.06 -9.71
CA MET A 173 -4.33 -14.24 -10.36
C MET A 173 -3.27 -15.30 -10.69
N ALA A 174 -2.09 -14.90 -11.17
CA ALA A 174 -1.00 -15.82 -11.44
C ALA A 174 -0.50 -16.50 -10.14
N LEU A 175 -0.36 -15.75 -9.06
CA LEU A 175 -0.05 -16.28 -7.72
C LEU A 175 -1.11 -17.29 -7.24
N ALA A 176 -2.40 -16.92 -7.34
CA ALA A 176 -3.49 -17.81 -6.98
C ALA A 176 -3.43 -19.12 -7.77
N ASN A 177 -3.16 -19.03 -9.06
CA ASN A 177 -3.00 -20.20 -9.92
C ASN A 177 -1.84 -21.11 -9.46
N VAL A 178 -0.69 -20.52 -9.12
CA VAL A 178 0.45 -21.30 -8.59
C VAL A 178 0.08 -21.99 -7.27
N PHE A 179 -0.62 -21.31 -6.36
CA PHE A 179 -1.04 -21.91 -5.10
C PHE A 179 -1.99 -23.09 -5.30
N VAL A 180 -2.92 -22.96 -6.23
CA VAL A 180 -3.82 -24.09 -6.60
C VAL A 180 -3.02 -25.25 -7.21
N LEU A 181 -1.98 -24.96 -8.02
CA LEU A 181 -1.11 -26.02 -8.59
C LEU A 181 -0.33 -26.80 -7.53
N ILE A 182 0.05 -26.17 -6.44
CA ILE A 182 0.75 -26.84 -5.33
C ILE A 182 -0.22 -27.30 -4.21
N ASP A 183 -1.49 -27.49 -4.55
CA ASP A 183 -2.55 -27.96 -3.64
C ASP A 183 -2.81 -27.04 -2.43
N ASN A 184 -2.40 -25.76 -2.48
CA ASN A 184 -2.71 -24.76 -1.46
C ASN A 184 -4.00 -24.00 -1.82
N TYR A 185 -5.13 -24.71 -1.76
CA TYR A 185 -6.44 -24.20 -2.21
C TYR A 185 -6.96 -23.04 -1.36
N GLU A 186 -6.66 -23.02 -0.05
CA GLU A 186 -7.06 -21.90 0.83
C GLU A 186 -6.40 -20.59 0.40
N LEU A 187 -5.09 -20.61 0.17
CA LEU A 187 -4.36 -19.42 -0.22
C LEU A 187 -4.74 -18.98 -1.64
N GLY A 188 -4.88 -19.94 -2.57
CA GLY A 188 -5.37 -19.66 -3.92
C GLY A 188 -6.74 -18.96 -3.91
N LYS A 189 -7.66 -19.48 -3.11
CA LYS A 189 -8.99 -18.90 -2.91
C LYS A 189 -8.91 -17.46 -2.37
N THR A 190 -8.12 -17.22 -1.34
CA THR A 190 -7.95 -15.88 -0.75
C THR A 190 -7.52 -14.85 -1.80
N TYR A 191 -6.54 -15.18 -2.64
CA TYR A 191 -6.11 -14.29 -3.72
C TYR A 191 -7.22 -14.01 -4.75
N TYR A 192 -8.04 -15.02 -5.11
CA TYR A 192 -9.19 -14.81 -6.01
C TYR A 192 -10.25 -13.92 -5.37
N GLU A 193 -10.54 -14.11 -4.07
CA GLU A 193 -11.48 -13.29 -3.30
C GLU A 193 -11.03 -11.83 -3.25
N ASP A 194 -9.76 -11.58 -2.97
CA ASP A 194 -9.17 -10.23 -2.96
C ASP A 194 -9.34 -9.53 -4.32
N ILE A 195 -9.12 -10.26 -5.43
CA ILE A 195 -9.31 -9.72 -6.77
C ILE A 195 -10.77 -9.34 -7.01
N ILE A 196 -11.73 -10.18 -6.59
CA ILE A 196 -13.17 -9.91 -6.76
C ILE A 196 -13.58 -8.69 -5.94
N VAL A 197 -13.13 -8.59 -4.69
CA VAL A 197 -13.43 -7.45 -3.82
C VAL A 197 -12.87 -6.15 -4.41
N GLU A 198 -11.65 -6.18 -4.93
CA GLU A 198 -11.01 -5.01 -5.54
C GLU A 198 -11.68 -4.58 -6.85
N MET A 199 -12.19 -5.54 -7.63
CA MET A 199 -12.87 -5.25 -8.89
C MET A 199 -14.24 -4.59 -8.71
N GLY A 200 -14.97 -4.93 -7.67
CA GLY A 200 -16.36 -4.52 -7.53
C GLY A 200 -17.16 -4.85 -8.78
N ASP A 201 -17.92 -3.88 -9.28
CA ASP A 201 -18.74 -4.03 -10.50
C ASP A 201 -17.97 -3.78 -11.82
N GLU A 202 -16.68 -3.43 -11.76
CA GLU A 202 -15.88 -3.13 -12.96
C GLU A 202 -15.36 -4.37 -13.71
N GLY A 203 -15.55 -5.57 -13.16
CA GLY A 203 -15.13 -6.83 -13.76
C GLY A 203 -16.01 -7.19 -14.96
N GLY A 204 -15.43 -7.33 -16.15
CA GLY A 204 -16.17 -7.91 -17.28
C GLY A 204 -16.57 -9.37 -16.99
N ASP A 205 -17.75 -9.79 -17.48
CA ASP A 205 -18.36 -11.09 -17.21
C ASP A 205 -17.41 -12.28 -17.42
N ARG A 206 -16.57 -12.24 -18.46
CA ARG A 206 -15.58 -13.28 -18.74
C ARG A 206 -14.57 -13.45 -17.60
N PHE A 207 -13.99 -12.36 -17.11
CA PHE A 207 -12.95 -12.43 -16.08
C PHE A 207 -13.54 -12.84 -14.73
N SER A 208 -14.69 -12.27 -14.39
CA SER A 208 -15.46 -12.64 -13.17
C SER A 208 -15.88 -14.11 -13.22
N GLY A 209 -16.35 -14.61 -14.36
CA GLY A 209 -16.70 -16.01 -14.56
C GLY A 209 -15.53 -16.96 -14.35
N ILE A 210 -14.33 -16.63 -14.86
CA ILE A 210 -13.11 -17.41 -14.63
C ILE A 210 -12.73 -17.43 -13.14
N LEU A 211 -12.80 -16.29 -12.45
CA LEU A 211 -12.51 -16.24 -11.01
C LEU A 211 -13.50 -17.09 -10.20
N GLN A 212 -14.80 -16.98 -10.50
CA GLN A 212 -15.83 -17.80 -9.82
C GLN A 212 -15.61 -19.29 -10.07
N MET A 213 -15.27 -19.69 -11.30
CA MET A 213 -14.95 -21.07 -11.65
C MET A 213 -13.74 -21.58 -10.86
N ASN A 214 -12.66 -20.81 -10.78
CA ASN A 214 -11.44 -21.19 -10.06
C ASN A 214 -11.66 -21.25 -8.55
N MET A 215 -12.42 -20.33 -7.98
CA MET A 215 -12.85 -20.38 -6.57
C MET A 215 -13.74 -21.61 -6.31
N GLY A 216 -14.65 -21.93 -7.22
CA GLY A 216 -15.46 -23.14 -7.17
C GLY A 216 -14.60 -24.40 -7.09
N TRP A 217 -13.51 -24.45 -7.87
CA TRP A 217 -12.54 -25.54 -7.79
C TRP A 217 -11.83 -25.60 -6.43
N CYS A 218 -11.39 -24.46 -5.89
CA CYS A 218 -10.80 -24.42 -4.55
C CYS A 218 -11.78 -24.96 -3.49
N GLU A 219 -13.02 -24.47 -3.49
CA GLU A 219 -14.05 -24.90 -2.53
C GLU A 219 -14.40 -26.39 -2.68
N TYR A 220 -14.44 -26.89 -3.92
CA TYR A 220 -14.62 -28.33 -4.18
C TYR A 220 -13.48 -29.16 -3.58
N LYS A 221 -12.22 -28.74 -3.79
CA LYS A 221 -11.03 -29.42 -3.25
C LYS A 221 -10.94 -29.34 -1.72
N LEU A 222 -11.49 -28.29 -1.12
CA LEU A 222 -11.61 -28.13 0.33
C LEU A 222 -12.81 -28.89 0.95
N GLY A 223 -13.64 -29.54 0.11
CA GLY A 223 -14.79 -30.31 0.55
C GLY A 223 -16.07 -29.50 0.75
N ASN A 224 -16.07 -28.21 0.40
CA ASN A 224 -17.21 -27.31 0.55
C ASN A 224 -18.18 -27.40 -0.65
N MET A 225 -18.76 -28.60 -0.86
CA MET A 225 -19.52 -28.98 -2.07
C MET A 225 -20.64 -28.00 -2.43
N ASN A 226 -21.44 -27.54 -1.44
CA ASN A 226 -22.54 -26.61 -1.68
C ASN A 226 -22.05 -25.23 -2.17
N ARG A 227 -20.92 -24.76 -1.62
CA ARG A 227 -20.32 -23.49 -2.04
C ARG A 227 -19.71 -23.59 -3.43
N ALA A 228 -19.03 -24.69 -3.72
CA ALA A 228 -18.48 -24.98 -5.03
C ALA A 228 -19.57 -24.98 -6.11
N GLU A 229 -20.73 -25.64 -5.85
CA GLU A 229 -21.84 -25.66 -6.78
C GLU A 229 -22.39 -24.26 -7.08
N GLN A 230 -22.60 -23.45 -6.05
CA GLN A 230 -23.05 -22.05 -6.23
C GLN A 230 -22.09 -21.24 -7.09
N LEU A 231 -20.79 -21.38 -6.84
CA LEU A 231 -19.76 -20.67 -7.58
C LEU A 231 -19.71 -21.12 -9.05
N TYR A 232 -19.82 -22.42 -9.33
CA TYR A 232 -19.88 -22.95 -10.70
C TYR A 232 -21.13 -22.48 -11.45
N LEU A 233 -22.30 -22.46 -10.80
CA LEU A 233 -23.52 -21.96 -11.42
C LEU A 233 -23.44 -20.47 -11.76
N THR A 234 -22.86 -19.68 -10.85
CA THR A 234 -22.57 -18.26 -11.14
C THR A 234 -21.57 -18.10 -12.28
N ALA A 235 -20.53 -18.93 -12.31
CA ALA A 235 -19.52 -18.92 -13.36
C ALA A 235 -20.12 -19.26 -14.72
N LEU A 236 -21.02 -20.25 -14.79
CA LEU A 236 -21.71 -20.64 -16.04
C LEU A 236 -22.49 -19.47 -16.63
N ASP A 237 -23.28 -18.75 -15.83
CA ASP A 237 -24.08 -17.59 -16.25
C ASP A 237 -23.19 -16.48 -16.81
N LEU A 238 -22.11 -16.13 -16.11
CA LEU A 238 -21.15 -15.10 -16.53
C LEU A 238 -20.39 -15.50 -17.79
N LEU A 239 -19.92 -16.75 -17.88
CA LEU A 239 -19.14 -17.24 -19.03
C LEU A 239 -20.02 -17.40 -20.29
N GLU A 240 -21.29 -17.76 -20.12
CA GLU A 240 -22.27 -17.81 -21.21
C GLU A 240 -22.56 -16.40 -21.74
N THR A 241 -22.84 -15.44 -20.86
CA THR A 241 -23.05 -14.03 -21.21
C THR A 241 -21.86 -13.43 -21.95
N ALA A 242 -20.64 -13.81 -21.57
CA ALA A 242 -19.39 -13.35 -22.18
C ALA A 242 -18.99 -14.11 -23.45
N ASP A 243 -19.76 -15.08 -23.93
CA ASP A 243 -19.40 -16.03 -25.00
C ASP A 243 -18.01 -16.66 -24.83
N ALA A 244 -17.64 -16.94 -23.57
CA ALA A 244 -16.33 -17.49 -23.22
C ALA A 244 -16.33 -19.03 -23.33
N ARG A 245 -16.59 -19.55 -24.53
CA ARG A 245 -16.93 -20.94 -24.83
C ARG A 245 -15.96 -21.97 -24.26
N PHE A 246 -14.66 -21.73 -24.30
CA PHE A 246 -13.67 -22.65 -23.73
C PHE A 246 -13.79 -22.78 -22.20
N HIS A 247 -13.88 -21.62 -21.49
CA HIS A 247 -14.02 -21.63 -20.04
C HIS A 247 -15.40 -22.14 -19.61
N LEU A 248 -16.42 -21.89 -20.41
CA LEU A 248 -17.76 -22.46 -20.20
C LEU A 248 -17.74 -23.99 -20.24
N ALA A 249 -17.06 -24.57 -21.23
CA ALA A 249 -16.88 -26.02 -21.33
C ALA A 249 -16.12 -26.57 -20.12
N SER A 250 -15.01 -25.93 -19.72
CA SER A 250 -14.25 -26.32 -18.51
C SER A 250 -15.07 -26.20 -17.23
N CYS A 251 -15.99 -25.21 -17.15
CA CYS A 251 -16.88 -25.07 -16.01
C CYS A 251 -17.91 -26.21 -15.94
N TYR A 252 -18.45 -26.64 -17.08
CA TYR A 252 -19.30 -27.84 -17.15
C TYR A 252 -18.56 -29.09 -16.64
N ASP A 253 -17.29 -29.27 -17.02
CA ASP A 253 -16.48 -30.40 -16.55
C ASP A 253 -16.24 -30.37 -15.04
N ASN A 254 -15.98 -29.21 -14.47
CA ASN A 254 -15.78 -29.04 -13.04
C ASN A 254 -17.09 -29.31 -12.25
N LEU A 255 -18.22 -28.79 -12.73
CA LEU A 255 -19.52 -29.06 -12.15
C LEU A 255 -19.92 -30.52 -12.29
N ALA A 256 -19.56 -31.17 -13.40
CA ALA A 256 -19.80 -32.60 -13.60
C ALA A 256 -19.00 -33.45 -12.61
N ALA A 257 -17.75 -33.11 -12.33
CA ALA A 257 -16.95 -33.78 -11.31
C ALA A 257 -17.61 -33.68 -9.92
N LEU A 258 -18.06 -32.49 -9.55
CA LEU A 258 -18.83 -32.25 -8.31
C LEU A 258 -20.12 -33.08 -8.28
N CYS A 259 -20.92 -33.09 -9.35
CA CYS A 259 -22.16 -33.87 -9.44
C CYS A 259 -21.88 -35.35 -9.34
N SER A 260 -20.79 -35.85 -9.92
CA SER A 260 -20.38 -37.26 -9.82
C SER A 260 -20.10 -37.65 -8.37
N ASP A 261 -19.33 -36.83 -7.64
CA ASP A 261 -18.99 -37.10 -6.22
C ASP A 261 -20.22 -37.01 -5.31
N LEU A 262 -21.21 -36.18 -5.68
CA LEU A 262 -22.50 -36.12 -5.00
C LEU A 262 -23.47 -37.25 -5.40
N GLY A 263 -23.05 -38.19 -6.26
CA GLY A 263 -23.86 -39.31 -6.74
C GLY A 263 -24.93 -38.93 -7.78
N ARG A 264 -24.93 -37.67 -8.29
CA ARG A 264 -25.85 -37.18 -9.32
C ARG A 264 -25.36 -37.58 -10.74
N VAL A 265 -25.24 -38.90 -10.97
CA VAL A 265 -24.57 -39.48 -12.15
C VAL A 265 -25.19 -39.07 -13.49
N ALA A 266 -26.53 -38.98 -13.56
CA ALA A 266 -27.22 -38.58 -14.79
C ALA A 266 -26.96 -37.14 -15.16
N GLU A 267 -26.88 -36.26 -14.17
CA GLU A 267 -26.56 -34.83 -14.34
C GLU A 267 -25.10 -34.66 -14.73
N ALA A 268 -24.18 -35.32 -14.04
CA ALA A 268 -22.77 -35.35 -14.38
C ALA A 268 -22.54 -35.72 -15.85
N LYS A 269 -23.19 -36.80 -16.30
CA LYS A 269 -23.12 -37.24 -17.71
C LYS A 269 -23.58 -36.16 -18.69
N LYS A 270 -24.73 -35.51 -18.43
CA LYS A 270 -25.24 -34.46 -19.28
C LYS A 270 -24.27 -33.26 -19.38
N LEU A 271 -23.69 -32.87 -18.24
CA LEU A 271 -22.73 -31.76 -18.18
C LEU A 271 -21.45 -32.08 -18.97
N ILE A 272 -20.89 -33.30 -18.83
CA ILE A 272 -19.71 -33.69 -19.61
C ILE A 272 -20.03 -33.76 -21.12
N GLU A 273 -21.23 -34.22 -21.52
CA GLU A 273 -21.65 -34.23 -22.91
C GLU A 273 -21.73 -32.81 -23.50
N GLN A 274 -22.17 -31.83 -22.70
CA GLN A 274 -22.17 -30.41 -23.07
C GLN A 274 -20.75 -29.84 -23.24
N GLY A 275 -19.86 -30.08 -22.27
CA GLY A 275 -18.44 -29.69 -22.34
C GLY A 275 -17.75 -30.32 -23.54
N LEU A 276 -17.90 -31.64 -23.71
CA LEU A 276 -17.34 -32.40 -24.84
C LEU A 276 -17.75 -31.86 -26.20
N ALA A 277 -19.04 -31.48 -26.36
CA ALA A 277 -19.51 -30.90 -27.64
C ALA A 277 -18.79 -29.57 -27.93
N MET A 278 -18.66 -28.71 -26.92
CA MET A 278 -17.95 -27.44 -27.07
C MET A 278 -16.45 -27.63 -27.32
N HIS A 279 -15.79 -28.53 -26.58
CA HIS A 279 -14.37 -28.83 -26.80
C HIS A 279 -14.10 -29.40 -28.20
N LYS A 280 -15.01 -30.21 -28.74
CA LYS A 280 -14.92 -30.69 -30.13
C LYS A 280 -15.02 -29.54 -31.17
N GLU A 281 -15.98 -28.64 -31.00
CA GLU A 281 -16.14 -27.48 -31.86
C GLU A 281 -14.94 -26.53 -31.84
N LEU A 282 -14.29 -26.41 -30.68
CA LEU A 282 -13.09 -25.60 -30.44
C LEU A 282 -11.79 -26.30 -30.90
N GLY A 283 -11.85 -27.58 -31.27
CA GLY A 283 -10.65 -28.36 -31.61
C GLY A 283 -9.72 -28.67 -30.45
N ALA A 284 -10.21 -28.60 -29.22
CA ALA A 284 -9.46 -28.82 -27.97
C ALA A 284 -9.19 -30.31 -27.73
N THR A 285 -8.25 -30.89 -28.48
CA THR A 285 -8.02 -32.34 -28.54
C THR A 285 -7.80 -33.00 -27.18
N LEU A 286 -6.99 -32.42 -26.30
CA LEU A 286 -6.71 -33.00 -24.99
C LEU A 286 -7.95 -33.02 -24.11
N GLU A 287 -8.70 -31.92 -24.07
CA GLU A 287 -9.93 -31.79 -23.30
C GLU A 287 -10.99 -32.77 -23.79
N VAL A 288 -11.12 -32.93 -25.11
CA VAL A 288 -11.99 -33.96 -25.72
C VAL A 288 -11.64 -35.37 -25.22
N LEU A 289 -10.35 -35.70 -25.15
CA LEU A 289 -9.90 -37.01 -24.66
C LEU A 289 -10.19 -37.23 -23.16
N LYS A 290 -10.02 -36.17 -22.36
CA LYS A 290 -10.35 -36.20 -20.94
C LYS A 290 -11.86 -36.38 -20.70
N ASP A 291 -12.69 -35.66 -21.44
CA ASP A 291 -14.16 -35.79 -21.35
C ASP A 291 -14.62 -37.16 -21.75
N GLN A 292 -14.03 -37.75 -22.81
CA GLN A 292 -14.32 -39.11 -23.23
C GLN A 292 -13.91 -40.15 -22.17
N LEU A 293 -12.79 -39.91 -21.45
CA LEU A 293 -12.38 -40.77 -20.32
C LEU A 293 -13.40 -40.70 -19.17
N LYS A 294 -13.81 -39.48 -18.76
CA LYS A 294 -14.84 -39.26 -17.72
C LYS A 294 -16.17 -39.93 -18.09
N LEU A 295 -16.59 -39.82 -19.38
CA LEU A 295 -17.79 -40.51 -19.85
C LEU A 295 -17.65 -42.04 -19.76
N ALA A 296 -16.47 -42.61 -20.08
CA ALA A 296 -16.20 -44.02 -19.93
C ALA A 296 -16.25 -44.46 -18.44
N GLU A 297 -15.76 -43.61 -17.51
CA GLU A 297 -15.87 -43.86 -16.07
C GLU A 297 -17.32 -43.93 -15.61
N ILE A 298 -18.17 -43.00 -16.03
CA ILE A 298 -19.60 -43.06 -15.73
C ILE A 298 -20.25 -44.28 -16.37
N GLN A 299 -19.91 -44.61 -17.62
CA GLN A 299 -20.45 -45.79 -18.32
C GLN A 299 -20.07 -47.09 -17.62
N MET A 300 -18.92 -47.16 -16.91
CA MET A 300 -18.45 -48.35 -16.18
C MET A 300 -19.47 -48.87 -15.15
N ILE A 301 -20.35 -47.99 -14.65
CA ILE A 301 -21.39 -48.32 -13.66
C ILE A 301 -22.41 -49.31 -14.28
N SER A 302 -22.88 -48.99 -15.50
CA SER A 302 -23.98 -49.70 -16.18
C SER A 302 -23.51 -50.65 -17.29
N ASP A 303 -22.44 -50.32 -18.02
CA ASP A 303 -21.90 -51.06 -19.15
C ASP A 303 -20.37 -51.11 -19.11
N THR A 304 -19.84 -52.08 -18.38
CA THR A 304 -18.39 -52.23 -18.21
C THR A 304 -17.67 -52.51 -19.53
N GLU A 305 -18.26 -53.30 -20.41
CA GLU A 305 -17.66 -53.64 -21.71
C GLU A 305 -17.62 -52.44 -22.67
N GLY A 306 -18.69 -51.66 -22.69
CA GLY A 306 -18.77 -50.43 -23.45
C GLY A 306 -17.77 -49.38 -22.95
N ALA A 307 -17.67 -49.23 -21.63
CA ALA A 307 -16.69 -48.33 -21.00
C ALA A 307 -15.24 -48.68 -21.36
N LEU A 308 -14.88 -49.96 -21.33
CA LEU A 308 -13.56 -50.43 -21.75
C LEU A 308 -13.27 -50.11 -23.22
N ARG A 309 -14.22 -50.42 -24.12
CA ARG A 309 -14.06 -50.09 -25.56
C ARG A 309 -13.86 -48.59 -25.76
N SER A 310 -14.60 -47.75 -25.02
CA SER A 310 -14.45 -46.28 -25.11
C SER A 310 -13.07 -45.83 -24.62
N ALA A 311 -12.58 -46.36 -23.50
CA ALA A 311 -11.27 -46.04 -22.95
C ALA A 311 -10.11 -46.54 -23.83
N GLU A 312 -10.19 -47.78 -24.34
CA GLU A 312 -9.20 -48.36 -25.27
C GLU A 312 -9.09 -47.55 -26.57
N ALA A 313 -10.22 -47.05 -27.10
CA ALA A 313 -10.25 -46.24 -28.31
C ALA A 313 -9.47 -44.92 -28.20
N ILE A 314 -9.42 -44.33 -27.02
CA ILE A 314 -8.71 -43.07 -26.79
C ILE A 314 -7.29 -43.28 -26.21
N GLN A 315 -6.93 -44.47 -25.80
CA GLN A 315 -5.71 -44.78 -25.03
C GLN A 315 -4.44 -44.27 -25.71
N VAL A 316 -4.24 -44.59 -27.01
CA VAL A 316 -3.02 -44.20 -27.74
C VAL A 316 -2.81 -42.70 -27.75
N LYS A 317 -3.85 -41.97 -28.13
CA LYS A 317 -3.81 -40.49 -28.17
C LYS A 317 -3.66 -39.88 -26.78
N LEU A 318 -4.36 -40.44 -25.80
CA LEU A 318 -4.29 -39.93 -24.43
C LEU A 318 -2.89 -40.13 -23.82
N LEU A 319 -2.21 -41.23 -24.14
CA LEU A 319 -0.83 -41.49 -23.70
C LEU A 319 0.17 -40.53 -24.36
N GLU A 320 -0.13 -40.05 -25.57
CA GLU A 320 0.70 -39.07 -26.26
C GLU A 320 0.57 -37.66 -25.66
N PHE A 321 -0.67 -37.22 -25.38
CA PHE A 321 -0.95 -35.81 -25.04
C PHE A 321 -1.18 -35.54 -23.56
N ALA A 322 -1.62 -36.51 -22.76
CA ALA A 322 -2.03 -36.30 -21.39
C ALA A 322 -0.88 -36.37 -20.38
N GLY A 323 -1.04 -35.68 -19.25
CA GLY A 323 -0.16 -35.79 -18.08
C GLY A 323 -0.37 -37.10 -17.27
N ASN A 324 0.51 -37.31 -16.28
CA ASN A 324 0.54 -38.57 -15.51
C ASN A 324 -0.75 -38.84 -14.71
N GLU A 325 -1.45 -37.79 -14.25
CA GLU A 325 -2.74 -37.98 -13.56
C GLU A 325 -3.79 -38.61 -14.48
N THR A 326 -3.99 -38.06 -15.68
CA THR A 326 -4.95 -38.61 -16.64
C THR A 326 -4.56 -40.00 -17.14
N LYS A 327 -3.24 -40.27 -17.26
CA LYS A 327 -2.74 -41.61 -17.58
C LYS A 327 -3.01 -42.62 -16.45
N ARG A 328 -2.81 -42.20 -15.21
CA ARG A 328 -3.18 -43.00 -14.02
C ARG A 328 -4.67 -43.34 -14.04
N ASP A 329 -5.53 -42.34 -14.24
CA ASP A 329 -6.99 -42.51 -14.24
C ASP A 329 -7.44 -43.44 -15.37
N LEU A 330 -6.84 -43.33 -16.54
CA LEU A 330 -7.08 -44.26 -17.65
C LEU A 330 -6.74 -45.71 -17.25
N TYR A 331 -5.54 -45.93 -16.70
CA TYR A 331 -5.12 -47.28 -16.33
C TYR A 331 -5.89 -47.81 -15.13
N GLU A 332 -6.34 -46.98 -14.21
CA GLU A 332 -7.25 -47.35 -13.13
C GLU A 332 -8.59 -47.85 -13.70
N LEU A 333 -9.17 -47.09 -14.64
CA LEU A 333 -10.41 -47.50 -15.29
C LEU A 333 -10.27 -48.83 -15.99
N LEU A 334 -9.21 -49.01 -16.79
CA LEU A 334 -8.93 -50.27 -17.52
C LEU A 334 -8.72 -51.42 -16.55
N TYR A 335 -7.94 -51.22 -15.48
CA TYR A 335 -7.74 -52.23 -14.44
C TYR A 335 -9.06 -52.65 -13.80
N ARG A 336 -9.87 -51.68 -13.34
CA ARG A 336 -11.16 -51.97 -12.68
C ARG A 336 -12.13 -52.67 -13.61
N GLY A 337 -12.19 -52.28 -14.86
CA GLY A 337 -13.06 -52.87 -15.86
C GLY A 337 -12.67 -54.30 -16.21
N HIS A 338 -11.40 -54.56 -16.52
CA HIS A 338 -10.94 -55.94 -16.79
C HIS A 338 -11.06 -56.85 -15.59
N LYS A 339 -10.79 -56.34 -14.37
CA LYS A 339 -11.00 -57.09 -13.13
C LYS A 339 -12.46 -57.46 -12.93
N LYS A 340 -13.41 -56.56 -13.19
CA LYS A 340 -14.85 -56.79 -13.08
C LYS A 340 -15.34 -57.88 -14.09
N LEU A 341 -14.69 -57.94 -15.26
CA LEU A 341 -14.98 -58.95 -16.29
C LEU A 341 -14.20 -60.28 -16.10
N GLY A 342 -13.42 -60.43 -15.02
CA GLY A 342 -12.63 -61.63 -14.74
C GLY A 342 -11.43 -61.85 -15.66
N ARG A 343 -10.97 -60.84 -16.41
CA ARG A 343 -9.81 -60.86 -17.33
C ARG A 343 -8.51 -60.64 -16.55
N VAL A 344 -8.14 -61.57 -15.69
CA VAL A 344 -7.12 -61.40 -14.63
C VAL A 344 -5.76 -60.97 -15.16
N ASN A 345 -5.24 -61.57 -16.24
CA ASN A 345 -3.91 -61.24 -16.78
C ASN A 345 -3.86 -59.84 -17.35
N VAL A 346 -4.92 -59.41 -18.06
CA VAL A 346 -5.02 -58.05 -18.59
C VAL A 346 -5.18 -57.03 -17.46
N ALA A 347 -6.00 -57.38 -16.46
CA ALA A 347 -6.16 -56.52 -15.29
C ALA A 347 -4.83 -56.31 -14.54
N LEU A 348 -3.99 -57.37 -14.43
CA LEU A 348 -2.68 -57.25 -13.80
C LEU A 348 -1.74 -56.29 -14.56
N ASP A 349 -1.64 -56.44 -15.90
CA ASP A 349 -0.85 -55.52 -16.74
C ASP A 349 -1.33 -54.07 -16.60
N MET A 350 -2.65 -53.86 -16.59
CA MET A 350 -3.20 -52.49 -16.40
C MET A 350 -2.89 -51.96 -15.00
N HIS A 351 -2.91 -52.82 -13.99
CA HIS A 351 -2.58 -52.46 -12.63
C HIS A 351 -1.10 -52.07 -12.47
N GLU A 352 -0.19 -52.81 -13.08
CA GLU A 352 1.25 -52.47 -13.08
C GLU A 352 1.48 -51.10 -13.70
N ARG A 353 0.83 -50.81 -14.82
CA ARG A 353 0.89 -49.49 -15.46
C ARG A 353 0.26 -48.39 -14.61
N TYR A 354 -0.86 -48.67 -13.96
CA TYR A 354 -1.48 -47.78 -12.99
C TYR A 354 -0.51 -47.41 -11.88
N LEU A 355 0.22 -48.39 -11.28
CA LEU A 355 1.18 -48.14 -10.21
C LEU A 355 2.31 -47.21 -10.66
N VAL A 356 2.86 -47.38 -11.86
CA VAL A 356 3.91 -46.51 -12.42
C VAL A 356 3.48 -45.07 -12.44
N PHE A 357 2.28 -44.78 -12.94
CA PHE A 357 1.76 -43.42 -13.00
C PHE A 357 1.30 -42.91 -11.63
N SER A 358 0.78 -43.80 -10.78
CA SER A 358 0.41 -43.48 -9.40
C SER A 358 1.62 -43.02 -8.57
N ASP A 359 2.75 -43.77 -8.69
CA ASP A 359 4.00 -43.41 -8.01
C ASP A 359 4.51 -42.04 -8.49
N SER A 360 4.47 -41.79 -9.82
CA SER A 360 4.87 -40.49 -10.38
C SER A 360 3.98 -39.33 -9.89
N VAL A 361 2.67 -39.57 -9.76
CA VAL A 361 1.72 -38.58 -9.22
C VAL A 361 1.98 -38.35 -7.73
N GLN A 362 2.28 -39.38 -6.97
CA GLN A 362 2.59 -39.30 -5.53
C GLN A 362 3.90 -38.53 -5.31
N GLU A 363 4.92 -38.80 -6.12
CA GLU A 363 6.18 -38.05 -6.06
C GLU A 363 5.96 -36.57 -6.34
N LEU A 364 5.14 -36.24 -7.34
CA LEU A 364 4.76 -34.85 -7.64
C LEU A 364 4.04 -34.20 -6.46
N LYS A 365 3.07 -34.89 -5.84
CA LYS A 365 2.37 -34.37 -4.64
C LYS A 365 3.30 -34.13 -3.46
N ASN A 366 4.26 -35.04 -3.24
CA ASN A 366 5.27 -34.88 -2.20
C ASN A 366 6.14 -33.64 -2.49
N HIS A 367 6.50 -33.42 -3.75
CA HIS A 367 7.23 -32.23 -4.16
C HIS A 367 6.42 -30.94 -3.91
N HIS A 368 5.13 -30.94 -4.29
CA HIS A 368 4.20 -29.84 -4.01
C HIS A 368 4.09 -29.53 -2.52
N LEU A 369 4.02 -30.58 -1.67
CA LEU A 369 3.98 -30.40 -0.22
C LEU A 369 5.24 -29.71 0.33
N VAL A 370 6.41 -30.10 -0.18
CA VAL A 370 7.69 -29.45 0.19
C VAL A 370 7.70 -27.99 -0.24
N LEU A 371 7.29 -27.70 -1.47
CA LEU A 371 7.19 -26.33 -1.99
C LEU A 371 6.21 -25.48 -1.19
N ARG A 372 5.04 -26.04 -0.87
CA ARG A 372 4.03 -25.38 -0.03
C ARG A 372 4.61 -25.04 1.34
N THR A 373 5.26 -26.00 2.00
CA THR A 373 5.88 -25.79 3.32
C THR A 373 7.00 -24.75 3.27
N ALA A 374 7.80 -24.75 2.21
CA ALA A 374 8.85 -23.76 2.01
C ALA A 374 8.27 -22.34 1.85
N TYR A 375 7.22 -22.22 1.06
CA TYR A 375 6.53 -20.94 0.84
C TYR A 375 5.84 -20.43 2.13
N GLU A 376 5.14 -21.32 2.86
CA GLU A 376 4.50 -20.96 4.14
C GLU A 376 5.52 -20.39 5.13
N LYS A 377 6.72 -21.00 5.21
CA LYS A 377 7.82 -20.49 6.04
C LYS A 377 8.36 -19.14 5.54
N GLU A 378 8.54 -18.96 4.23
CA GLU A 378 9.01 -17.71 3.65
C GLU A 378 8.01 -16.57 3.96
N MET A 379 6.71 -16.85 3.79
CA MET A 379 5.65 -15.90 4.14
C MET A 379 5.60 -15.57 5.64
N GLU A 380 5.79 -16.58 6.50
CA GLU A 380 5.88 -16.37 7.95
C GLU A 380 7.05 -15.44 8.31
N HIS A 381 8.22 -15.66 7.70
CA HIS A 381 9.38 -14.79 7.86
C HIS A 381 9.14 -13.36 7.33
N GLU A 382 8.52 -13.21 6.17
CA GLU A 382 8.17 -11.87 5.64
C GLU A 382 7.16 -11.15 6.53
N MET A 383 6.12 -11.83 7.00
CA MET A 383 5.13 -11.27 7.92
C MET A 383 5.77 -10.84 9.23
N PHE A 384 6.67 -11.67 9.79
CA PHE A 384 7.43 -11.31 10.99
C PHE A 384 8.32 -10.09 10.75
N ALA A 385 9.00 -10.01 9.62
CA ALA A 385 9.85 -8.86 9.26
C ALA A 385 9.01 -7.58 9.10
N LEU A 386 7.84 -7.66 8.46
CA LEU A 386 6.90 -6.54 8.34
C LEU A 386 6.35 -6.09 9.70
N GLU A 387 6.00 -7.03 10.58
CA GLU A 387 5.54 -6.73 11.92
C GLU A 387 6.63 -6.03 12.74
N MET A 388 7.86 -6.52 12.67
CA MET A 388 9.01 -5.91 13.33
C MET A 388 9.28 -4.50 12.81
N LYS A 389 9.22 -4.30 11.48
CA LYS A 389 9.35 -2.97 10.88
C LYS A 389 8.24 -2.03 11.33
N GLY A 390 6.99 -2.50 11.35
CA GLY A 390 5.85 -1.71 11.83
C GLY A 390 5.95 -1.35 13.33
N ARG A 391 6.54 -2.22 14.15
CA ARG A 391 6.87 -1.92 15.56
C ARG A 391 7.95 -0.85 15.65
N GLN A 392 9.03 -0.98 14.87
CA GLN A 392 10.10 0.02 14.85
C GLN A 392 9.59 1.40 14.42
N GLU A 393 8.78 1.50 13.37
CA GLU A 393 8.18 2.75 12.93
C GLU A 393 7.28 3.39 14.01
N LYS A 394 6.51 2.58 14.76
CA LYS A 394 5.71 3.06 15.90
C LYS A 394 6.58 3.57 17.03
N ASP A 395 7.66 2.86 17.35
CA ASP A 395 8.60 3.26 18.41
C ASP A 395 9.33 4.55 18.02
N GLU A 396 9.75 4.71 16.75
CA GLU A 396 10.36 5.94 16.23
C GLU A 396 9.39 7.13 16.31
N MET A 397 8.13 6.94 15.92
CA MET A 397 7.10 7.98 16.06
C MET A 397 6.88 8.36 17.53
N HIS A 398 6.89 7.39 18.44
CA HIS A 398 6.75 7.63 19.88
C HIS A 398 7.93 8.44 20.43
N ILE A 399 9.15 8.08 20.03
CA ILE A 399 10.37 8.82 20.40
C ILE A 399 10.30 10.26 19.87
N GLN A 400 9.88 10.48 18.63
CA GLN A 400 9.70 11.82 18.06
C GLN A 400 8.65 12.64 18.81
N GLN A 401 7.52 12.03 19.21
CA GLN A 401 6.49 12.69 20.00
C GLN A 401 7.02 13.09 21.39
N LEU A 402 7.77 12.20 22.06
CA LEU A 402 8.39 12.49 23.34
C LEU A 402 9.44 13.61 23.23
N GLN A 403 10.25 13.62 22.19
CA GLN A 403 11.21 14.70 21.92
C GLN A 403 10.49 16.04 21.71
N THR A 404 9.43 16.06 20.94
CA THR A 404 8.63 17.27 20.69
C THR A 404 8.02 17.80 21.99
N LEU A 405 7.47 16.90 22.83
CA LEU A 405 6.93 17.26 24.13
C LEU A 405 8.03 17.83 25.05
N LEU A 406 9.21 17.22 25.06
CA LEU A 406 10.36 17.70 25.83
C LEU A 406 10.76 19.13 25.40
N TRP A 407 10.84 19.40 24.11
CA TRP A 407 11.14 20.73 23.60
C TRP A 407 10.07 21.76 23.98
N LEU A 408 8.79 21.40 23.97
CA LEU A 408 7.70 22.27 24.44
C LEU A 408 7.81 22.57 25.93
N ILE A 409 8.15 21.59 26.75
CA ILE A 409 8.38 21.78 28.19
C ILE A 409 9.58 22.71 28.42
N LEU A 410 10.69 22.53 27.72
CA LEU A 410 11.88 23.39 27.83
C LEU A 410 11.58 24.82 27.39
N ALA A 411 10.83 25.00 26.31
CA ALA A 411 10.38 26.33 25.87
C ALA A 411 9.48 26.99 26.92
N PHE A 412 8.52 26.26 27.48
CA PHE A 412 7.66 26.78 28.55
C PHE A 412 8.47 27.18 29.79
N MET A 413 9.40 26.34 30.23
CA MET A 413 10.28 26.62 31.36
C MET A 413 11.14 27.87 31.13
N SER A 414 11.62 28.07 29.87
CA SER A 414 12.39 29.26 29.53
C SER A 414 11.54 30.55 29.58
N VAL A 415 10.28 30.49 29.16
CA VAL A 415 9.34 31.62 29.29
C VAL A 415 9.05 31.93 30.76
N VAL A 416 8.83 30.90 31.57
CA VAL A 416 8.61 31.08 33.02
C VAL A 416 9.85 31.71 33.70
N ALA A 417 11.05 31.22 33.38
CA ALA A 417 12.29 31.79 33.90
C ALA A 417 12.47 33.26 33.49
N ALA A 418 12.16 33.60 32.21
CA ALA A 418 12.19 34.99 31.73
C ALA A 418 11.19 35.90 32.48
N LEU A 419 9.98 35.40 32.74
CA LEU A 419 8.95 36.11 33.51
C LEU A 419 9.42 36.34 34.97
N VAL A 420 9.97 35.35 35.62
CA VAL A 420 10.52 35.45 36.99
C VAL A 420 11.66 36.48 37.01
N ALA A 421 12.58 36.41 36.05
CA ALA A 421 13.68 37.37 35.93
C ALA A 421 13.16 38.79 35.71
N TYR A 422 12.14 38.98 34.86
CA TYR A 422 11.49 40.26 34.63
C TYR A 422 10.84 40.82 35.91
N ILE A 423 10.10 40.00 36.64
CA ILE A 423 9.47 40.40 37.91
C ILE A 423 10.55 40.83 38.92
N PHE A 424 11.63 40.06 39.04
CA PHE A 424 12.72 40.35 39.94
C PHE A 424 13.43 41.68 39.58
N GLN A 425 13.73 41.89 38.30
CA GLN A 425 14.33 43.15 37.81
C GLN A 425 13.40 44.35 38.06
N ASN A 426 12.10 44.18 37.81
CA ASN A 426 11.12 45.21 38.06
C ASN A 426 10.98 45.56 39.53
N GLN A 427 10.98 44.57 40.43
CA GLN A 427 11.00 44.79 41.86
C GLN A 427 12.28 45.50 42.33
N LYS A 428 13.46 45.10 41.81
CA LYS A 428 14.74 45.76 42.09
C LYS A 428 14.73 47.22 41.64
N LYS A 429 14.22 47.53 40.43
CA LYS A 429 14.07 48.91 39.93
C LYS A 429 13.18 49.75 40.85
N HIS A 430 12.06 49.20 41.30
CA HIS A 430 11.16 49.91 42.22
C HIS A 430 11.76 50.15 43.58
N ARG A 431 12.54 49.18 44.09
CA ARG A 431 13.25 49.36 45.40
C ARG A 431 14.28 50.46 45.31
N LEU A 432 15.13 50.46 44.27
CA LEU A 432 16.12 51.52 44.04
C LEU A 432 15.46 52.91 43.89
N ARG A 433 14.35 52.99 43.17
CA ARG A 433 13.62 54.27 43.02
C ARG A 433 13.08 54.79 44.36
N ARG A 434 12.58 53.90 45.22
CA ARG A 434 12.12 54.24 46.55
C ARG A 434 13.27 54.78 47.42
N GLU A 435 14.40 54.10 47.39
CA GLU A 435 15.60 54.53 48.16
C GLU A 435 16.11 55.89 47.67
N GLN A 436 16.13 56.14 46.36
CA GLN A 436 16.50 57.44 45.81
C GLN A 436 15.57 58.57 46.26
N LEU A 437 14.25 58.35 46.25
CA LEU A 437 13.28 59.35 46.68
C LEU A 437 13.41 59.63 48.19
N LEU A 438 13.63 58.62 49.02
CA LEU A 438 13.86 58.80 50.43
C LEU A 438 15.16 59.55 50.72
N ALA A 439 16.25 59.25 49.99
CA ALA A 439 17.51 59.95 50.11
C ALA A 439 17.37 61.43 49.71
N GLN A 440 16.61 61.73 48.64
CA GLN A 440 16.33 63.11 48.24
C GLN A 440 15.51 63.87 49.30
N ILE A 441 14.52 63.23 49.90
CA ILE A 441 13.76 63.83 50.99
C ILE A 441 14.68 64.12 52.18
N GLU A 442 15.57 63.22 52.57
CA GLU A 442 16.51 63.43 53.67
C GLU A 442 17.51 64.54 53.36
N GLN A 443 18.00 64.61 52.09
CA GLN A 443 18.86 65.68 51.65
C GLN A 443 18.14 67.05 51.71
N LEU A 444 16.87 67.14 51.33
CA LEU A 444 16.08 68.37 51.48
C LEU A 444 15.84 68.75 52.94
N ARG A 445 15.75 67.78 53.85
CA ARG A 445 15.66 68.02 55.30
C ARG A 445 16.96 68.58 55.85
N THR A 446 18.12 68.03 55.41
CA THR A 446 19.43 68.40 55.92
C THR A 446 20.01 69.67 55.34
N SER A 447 19.73 69.99 54.07
CA SER A 447 20.25 71.19 53.37
C SER A 447 19.72 72.48 53.92
N ARG A 448 18.66 72.48 54.74
CA ARG A 448 18.15 73.66 55.43
C ARG A 448 18.68 73.81 56.85
N GLY A 449 19.44 72.84 57.37
CA GLY A 449 20.05 72.91 58.67
C GLY A 449 21.32 73.73 58.74
N GLY A 450 21.78 74.40 57.69
CA GLY A 450 23.06 75.06 57.58
C GLY A 450 23.06 76.61 57.76
N GLN A 451 21.93 77.26 57.79
CA GLN A 451 21.87 78.67 58.19
C GLN A 451 20.57 79.00 58.93
N VAL A 452 20.74 79.47 60.11
CA VAL A 452 19.84 80.17 61.05
C VAL A 452 19.46 79.31 62.25
N LEU A 453 20.07 79.67 63.39
CA LEU A 453 19.66 79.61 64.81
C LEU A 453 18.73 78.45 65.23
N VAL A 454 19.30 77.55 66.03
CA VAL A 454 18.67 76.61 66.90
C VAL A 454 17.32 77.10 67.43
N ASP A 455 16.24 76.68 66.77
CA ASP A 455 14.98 76.42 67.45
C ASP A 455 14.49 75.03 67.08
N SER A 456 14.05 74.27 68.01
CA SER A 456 13.80 72.79 67.99
C SER A 456 12.57 72.36 67.11
N LYS A 457 12.25 73.11 66.10
CA LYS A 457 11.18 72.80 65.16
C LYS A 457 11.76 72.30 63.79
N GLY A 458 11.57 71.05 63.54
CA GLY A 458 11.99 70.39 62.28
C GLY A 458 11.48 71.10 61.05
N PHE A 459 11.92 70.64 59.84
CA PHE A 459 11.51 71.12 58.56
C PHE A 459 9.98 71.25 58.41
N GLU A 460 9.49 72.49 58.20
CA GLU A 460 8.06 72.74 57.95
C GLU A 460 7.81 73.05 56.47
N LEU A 461 6.66 72.54 55.96
CA LEU A 461 6.23 72.90 54.61
C LEU A 461 5.65 74.29 54.58
N ASP A 462 6.08 75.12 53.64
CA ASP A 462 5.58 76.48 53.45
C ASP A 462 4.29 76.44 52.58
N ARG A 463 3.13 76.61 53.25
CA ARG A 463 1.81 76.48 52.62
C ARG A 463 1.62 77.55 51.51
N GLU A 464 1.95 78.82 51.80
CA GLU A 464 1.72 79.92 50.87
C GLU A 464 2.52 79.69 49.58
N ARG A 465 3.75 79.25 49.67
CA ARG A 465 4.62 78.97 48.51
C ARG A 465 4.14 77.76 47.73
N ILE A 466 3.71 76.71 48.39
CA ILE A 466 3.19 75.51 47.70
C ILE A 466 1.91 75.92 46.93
N GLU A 467 0.96 76.58 47.60
CA GLU A 467 -0.29 77.02 46.95
C GLU A 467 -0.07 78.02 45.82
N ALA A 468 0.85 78.96 46.00
CA ALA A 468 1.25 79.84 44.92
C ALA A 468 1.85 79.14 43.71
N SER A 469 2.74 78.18 43.94
CA SER A 469 3.34 77.37 42.90
C SER A 469 2.32 76.44 42.20
N LEU A 470 1.35 75.89 42.94
CA LEU A 470 0.27 75.11 42.38
C LEU A 470 -0.84 75.96 41.72
N LYS A 471 -0.81 77.28 41.95
CA LYS A 471 -1.89 78.23 41.55
C LYS A 471 -3.26 77.77 42.09
N ARG A 472 -3.29 77.13 43.27
CA ARG A 472 -4.46 76.53 43.86
C ARG A 472 -4.31 76.42 45.38
N ALA A 473 -5.36 76.72 46.11
CA ALA A 473 -5.41 76.50 47.56
C ALA A 473 -5.60 74.98 47.88
N LEU A 474 -4.92 74.54 48.88
CA LEU A 474 -5.08 73.19 49.48
C LEU A 474 -6.08 73.29 50.65
N ASN A 475 -7.01 72.35 50.69
CA ASN A 475 -7.92 72.32 51.84
C ASN A 475 -7.19 71.78 53.10
N GLU A 476 -7.79 71.97 54.28
CA GLU A 476 -7.19 71.58 55.55
C GLU A 476 -6.84 70.09 55.63
N THR A 477 -7.67 69.24 55.02
CA THR A 477 -7.42 67.80 54.94
C THR A 477 -6.17 67.49 54.11
N ASP A 478 -6.02 68.13 52.94
CA ASP A 478 -4.85 67.92 52.05
C ASP A 478 -3.58 68.38 52.74
N TRP A 479 -3.66 69.52 53.46
CA TRP A 479 -2.54 70.08 54.23
C TRP A 479 -2.15 69.16 55.41
N ASN A 480 -3.11 68.69 56.17
CA ASN A 480 -2.85 67.74 57.25
C ASN A 480 -2.19 66.45 56.77
N VAL A 481 -2.64 65.91 55.63
CA VAL A 481 -2.04 64.70 55.02
C VAL A 481 -0.58 64.98 54.62
N LEU A 482 -0.25 66.12 54.04
CA LEU A 482 1.13 66.48 53.70
C LEU A 482 2.01 66.56 54.92
N ASN A 483 1.53 67.16 56.00
CA ASN A 483 2.27 67.30 57.24
C ASN A 483 2.49 65.98 57.95
N ILE A 484 1.53 65.04 57.92
CA ILE A 484 1.72 63.70 58.44
C ILE A 484 2.77 62.94 57.61
N LEU A 485 2.69 63.03 56.24
CA LEU A 485 3.69 62.45 55.36
C LEU A 485 5.08 63.08 55.56
N LEU A 486 5.16 64.34 55.92
CA LEU A 486 6.43 65.00 56.23
C LEU A 486 7.09 64.35 57.49
N LYS A 487 6.31 63.93 58.51
CA LYS A 487 6.81 63.22 59.67
C LYS A 487 7.26 61.81 59.33
N ASP A 488 6.40 61.04 58.61
CA ASP A 488 6.71 59.68 58.11
C ASP A 488 6.20 59.50 56.68
N PRO A 489 7.10 59.56 55.70
CA PRO A 489 6.77 59.38 54.28
C PRO A 489 6.25 58.00 53.93
N THR A 490 6.43 57.06 54.80
CA THR A 490 6.07 55.63 54.60
C THR A 490 4.73 55.25 55.19
N SER A 491 4.08 56.16 55.93
CA SER A 491 2.79 55.94 56.59
C SER A 491 1.75 55.34 55.65
N THR A 492 1.03 54.32 56.10
CA THR A 492 -0.11 53.73 55.37
C THR A 492 -1.31 54.67 55.41
N ASN A 493 -2.31 54.47 54.51
CA ASN A 493 -3.51 55.27 54.50
C ASN A 493 -4.28 55.19 55.85
N ALA A 494 -4.25 54.01 56.48
CA ALA A 494 -4.86 53.80 57.78
C ALA A 494 -4.14 54.62 58.91
N GLN A 495 -2.82 54.59 58.91
CA GLN A 495 -2.01 55.41 59.89
C GLN A 495 -2.20 56.92 59.66
N ILE A 496 -2.30 57.35 58.40
CA ILE A 496 -2.59 58.76 58.08
C ILE A 496 -4.02 59.13 58.50
N ALA A 497 -5.00 58.26 58.34
CA ALA A 497 -6.37 58.45 58.73
C ALA A 497 -6.50 58.57 60.27
N GLU A 498 -5.81 57.71 61.02
CA GLU A 498 -5.74 57.73 62.48
C GLU A 498 -5.13 59.04 62.98
N ASN A 499 -3.98 59.43 62.42
CA ASN A 499 -3.27 60.65 62.85
C ASN A 499 -4.01 61.95 62.41
N ALA A 500 -4.84 61.88 61.34
CA ALA A 500 -5.65 63.02 60.88
C ALA A 500 -7.03 63.09 61.53
N CYS A 501 -7.44 62.07 62.24
CA CYS A 501 -8.80 61.87 62.82
C CYS A 501 -9.87 61.88 61.64
N LEU A 502 -9.58 61.20 60.54
CA LEU A 502 -10.41 61.14 59.34
C LEU A 502 -10.65 59.71 58.90
N SER A 503 -11.61 59.49 58.00
CA SER A 503 -11.83 58.16 57.41
C SER A 503 -10.72 57.81 56.38
N VAL A 504 -10.42 56.51 56.25
CA VAL A 504 -9.44 55.99 55.27
C VAL A 504 -9.83 56.39 53.84
N ASP A 505 -11.14 56.40 53.51
CA ASP A 505 -11.64 56.83 52.19
C ASP A 505 -11.47 58.34 51.97
N GLY A 506 -11.62 59.16 53.03
CA GLY A 506 -11.34 60.57 52.99
C GLY A 506 -9.87 60.86 52.68
N ILE A 507 -8.95 60.13 53.33
CA ILE A 507 -7.51 60.20 53.02
C ILE A 507 -7.22 59.73 51.61
N GLY A 508 -7.84 58.62 51.12
CA GLY A 508 -7.69 58.13 49.75
C GLY A 508 -8.11 59.17 48.70
N SER A 509 -9.17 59.94 48.98
CA SER A 509 -9.68 61.02 48.12
C SER A 509 -8.77 62.25 48.13
N SER A 510 -8.24 62.64 49.28
CA SER A 510 -7.26 63.70 49.42
C SER A 510 -5.97 63.37 48.68
N LEU A 511 -5.40 62.19 48.88
CA LEU A 511 -4.22 61.74 48.14
C LEU A 511 -4.42 61.70 46.64
N ARG A 512 -5.55 61.22 46.12
CA ARG A 512 -5.85 61.19 44.67
C ARG A 512 -5.87 62.60 44.11
N ARG A 513 -6.49 63.57 44.79
CA ARG A 513 -6.49 65.00 44.33
C ARG A 513 -5.06 65.56 44.32
N MET A 514 -4.31 65.35 45.41
CA MET A 514 -2.96 65.85 45.51
C MET A 514 -2.01 65.23 44.48
N TYR A 515 -2.17 63.95 44.13
CA TYR A 515 -1.38 63.35 43.06
C TYR A 515 -1.57 64.06 41.72
N VAL A 516 -2.80 64.51 41.41
CA VAL A 516 -3.08 65.31 40.24
C VAL A 516 -2.48 66.73 40.39
N TYR A 517 -2.72 67.41 41.52
CA TYR A 517 -2.24 68.76 41.75
C TYR A 517 -0.73 68.89 41.68
N PHE A 518 -0.04 67.94 42.24
CA PHE A 518 1.43 67.89 42.23
C PHE A 518 1.99 67.17 41.02
N SER A 519 1.15 66.76 40.07
CA SER A 519 1.56 66.02 38.85
C SER A 519 2.47 64.83 39.18
N VAL A 520 2.05 64.00 40.12
CA VAL A 520 2.81 62.79 40.54
C VAL A 520 2.69 61.73 39.49
N GLN A 521 3.78 61.42 38.78
CA GLN A 521 3.83 60.45 37.65
C GLN A 521 4.19 59.02 38.14
N GLU A 522 4.72 58.88 39.32
CA GLU A 522 5.07 57.59 39.87
C GLU A 522 3.86 56.68 40.04
N THR A 523 3.95 55.41 39.55
CA THR A 523 2.90 54.42 39.70
C THR A 523 2.94 53.72 41.06
N LYS A 524 4.15 53.57 41.62
CA LYS A 524 4.42 53.05 42.98
C LYS A 524 5.07 54.15 43.81
N TYR A 525 4.93 54.05 45.13
CA TYR A 525 5.47 54.99 46.13
C TYR A 525 4.98 56.45 45.92
N LYS A 526 3.75 56.61 45.43
CA LYS A 526 3.13 57.91 45.13
C LYS A 526 3.17 58.92 46.27
N LYS A 527 3.01 58.45 47.54
CA LYS A 527 3.06 59.30 48.73
C LYS A 527 4.44 59.91 48.96
N ILE A 528 5.49 59.08 48.77
CA ILE A 528 6.88 59.57 48.90
C ILE A 528 7.20 60.58 47.79
N ALA A 529 6.78 60.32 46.55
CA ALA A 529 6.95 61.24 45.44
C ALA A 529 6.15 62.54 45.62
N LEU A 530 4.92 62.44 46.16
CA LEU A 530 4.11 63.61 46.51
C LEU A 530 4.84 64.51 47.52
N LEU A 531 5.32 63.92 48.61
CA LEU A 531 6.04 64.65 49.64
C LEU A 531 7.32 65.31 49.06
N HIS A 532 8.10 64.56 48.30
CA HIS A 532 9.30 65.12 47.65
C HIS A 532 8.97 66.33 46.77
N LYS A 533 7.89 66.27 45.97
CA LYS A 533 7.43 67.42 45.19
C LYS A 533 6.95 68.58 46.04
N ALA A 534 6.19 68.32 47.09
CA ALA A 534 5.75 69.34 48.01
C ALA A 534 6.94 70.07 48.71
N MET A 535 7.94 69.29 49.14
CA MET A 535 9.16 69.84 49.72
C MET A 535 9.97 70.67 48.75
N ASN A 536 10.08 70.25 47.48
CA ASN A 536 10.74 71.01 46.44
C ASN A 536 10.03 72.39 46.21
N LEU A 537 8.69 72.33 46.09
CA LEU A 537 7.92 73.60 45.88
C LEU A 537 8.01 74.48 47.13
N SER A 538 8.14 73.95 48.32
CA SER A 538 8.37 74.68 49.56
C SER A 538 9.81 75.28 49.63
N ALA A 539 10.78 74.62 48.95
CA ALA A 539 12.20 74.97 49.03
C ALA A 539 12.65 75.98 48.00
N PHE A 540 12.03 76.00 46.79
CA PHE A 540 12.44 76.87 45.71
C PHE A 540 11.67 78.23 45.71
N PHE A 541 12.30 79.30 46.17
CA PHE A 541 12.31 80.60 45.55
C PHE A 541 13.48 81.45 46.15
N GLU A 542 14.66 81.35 45.55
CA GLU A 542 15.51 82.52 45.49
C GLU A 542 15.04 83.34 44.31
N LYS A 543 14.57 84.54 44.63
CA LYS A 543 14.40 85.61 43.63
C LYS A 543 15.74 85.86 42.96
N PRO A 544 15.89 85.89 41.62
CA PRO A 544 17.05 86.50 41.07
C PRO A 544 17.00 87.97 41.46
N MET A 545 17.99 88.41 42.17
CA MET A 545 18.23 89.87 42.31
C MET A 545 18.70 90.43 40.98
N GLY A 546 17.98 91.40 40.56
CA GLY A 546 18.35 92.52 39.78
C GLY A 546 18.57 92.40 38.32
#